data_85c73180f58f69a74aec34507061a874
#
_entry.id   85c73180f58f69a74aec34507061a874
#
_cell.length_a   1.000
_cell.length_b   1.000
_cell.length_c   1.000
_cell.angle_alpha   90.00
_cell.angle_beta   90.00
_cell.angle_gamma   90.00
#
_symmetry.space_group_name_H-M   'P 1'
#
loop_
_entity.id
_entity.type
_entity.pdbx_description
1 polymer ?
#
loop_
_entity_poly.entity_id
_entity_poly.type
_entity_poly.pdbx_seq_one_letter_code
_entity_poly.pdbx_strand_id
1 'polypeptide(L)'
;MRTIPEPPSPRSPFPRTRSAARRTVRTLAALTATVAALGATAVPAGAEDGSTRISYRGHTFTVPADWQVVDLEQDPTACVRFDRHAVYLGTPGEHQDCPARVLGRTEALLLQPVESSERSLTENSTSRTYRATDERIEVTAAYGQDRAAIRRILDGAGLSAGAARAEASAGAPAPLPADATSYRGRGFDACTAPSQSSMDAWMDDSSYNAVGIYIGGVNRGCSQARLTAQWVRNQYANGWRFLPFYVGPQPASGSCGSACTALTSPTAQGTAAADDAVRQAAALGLGKGTVLYNDIEAYPRSTAVTTQVLTYLKAWTERLHTLGYRSGAYGSTASLVTDLVAHASSTTLPDVLHFAHWNDQANTTDAALPAHLWAAHQRVHQYAGNRTETHGGVTINIDRNQLDVGPFAGAP
;
A
#
# COMPACT_ATOMS: atom_id res chain seq x y z
N MET A 1 47.06 34.27 10.72
CA MET A 1 46.80 34.99 9.47
C MET A 1 47.63 34.42 8.34
N ARG A 2 47.04 33.60 7.49
CA ARG A 2 47.46 33.31 6.11
C ARG A 2 46.22 32.81 5.39
N THR A 3 45.71 33.63 4.49
CA THR A 3 44.59 33.40 3.61
C THR A 3 45.00 32.47 2.48
N ILE A 4 44.21 31.46 2.16
CA ILE A 4 44.31 30.57 1.04
C ILE A 4 43.31 31.03 -0.03
N PRO A 5 43.68 31.19 -1.32
CA PRO A 5 42.78 31.69 -2.35
C PRO A 5 41.94 30.58 -2.99
N GLU A 6 40.75 30.99 -3.40
CA GLU A 6 39.69 30.23 -4.07
C GLU A 6 40.10 29.92 -5.55
N PRO A 7 39.77 28.73 -6.10
CA PRO A 7 40.01 28.44 -7.51
C PRO A 7 38.83 28.88 -8.40
N PRO A 8 39.08 29.23 -9.67
CA PRO A 8 38.09 29.84 -10.55
C PRO A 8 37.22 28.83 -11.28
N SER A 9 35.96 29.25 -11.55
CA SER A 9 34.93 28.55 -12.31
C SER A 9 35.29 28.40 -13.80
N PRO A 10 34.95 27.28 -14.45
CA PRO A 10 35.09 27.16 -15.91
C PRO A 10 33.88 27.72 -16.67
N ARG A 11 34.19 28.52 -17.68
CA ARG A 11 33.23 29.10 -18.64
C ARG A 11 32.91 28.10 -19.75
N SER A 12 31.61 28.03 -20.13
CA SER A 12 31.15 27.41 -21.37
C SER A 12 31.56 28.20 -22.62
N PRO A 13 31.74 27.54 -23.76
CA PRO A 13 31.45 28.18 -25.02
C PRO A 13 30.43 27.39 -25.87
N PHE A 14 29.34 28.05 -26.25
CA PHE A 14 28.55 27.66 -27.41
C PHE A 14 29.23 28.17 -28.72
N PRO A 15 28.96 27.53 -29.88
CA PRO A 15 28.53 28.32 -31.01
C PRO A 15 27.20 27.82 -31.65
N ARG A 16 26.39 28.82 -32.00
CA ARG A 16 25.23 28.70 -32.90
C ARG A 16 25.72 28.60 -34.34
N THR A 17 25.13 27.67 -35.12
CA THR A 17 25.03 27.85 -36.58
C THR A 17 23.63 27.57 -37.05
N ARG A 18 23.04 28.60 -37.68
CA ARG A 18 21.82 28.51 -38.50
C ARG A 18 22.20 27.98 -39.86
N SER A 19 21.42 27.10 -40.45
CA SER A 19 21.33 26.98 -41.91
C SER A 19 19.92 26.59 -42.32
N ALA A 20 19.36 27.38 -43.22
CA ALA A 20 18.10 27.17 -43.88
C ALA A 20 18.31 26.53 -45.25
N ALA A 21 17.52 25.52 -45.61
CA ALA A 21 17.31 25.18 -47.03
C ALA A 21 15.98 24.42 -47.25
N ARG A 22 15.08 25.11 -47.86
CA ARG A 22 14.25 24.85 -49.07
C ARG A 22 13.51 23.52 -49.25
N ARG A 23 12.24 23.71 -49.43
CA ARG A 23 11.13 22.83 -49.91
C ARG A 23 11.51 22.04 -51.17
N THR A 24 11.08 20.81 -51.24
CA THR A 24 10.60 20.19 -52.50
C THR A 24 9.40 19.28 -52.18
N VAL A 25 8.32 19.58 -52.81
CA VAL A 25 7.04 18.80 -52.84
C VAL A 25 7.25 17.66 -53.84
N ARG A 26 7.00 16.44 -53.43
CA ARG A 26 6.71 15.33 -54.36
C ARG A 26 5.51 14.56 -53.82
N THR A 27 4.40 14.71 -54.49
CA THR A 27 3.20 13.87 -54.42
C THR A 27 3.52 12.48 -54.91
N LEU A 28 3.24 11.47 -54.11
CA LEU A 28 3.05 10.09 -54.54
C LEU A 28 1.80 9.52 -53.86
N ALA A 29 0.88 9.11 -54.71
CA ALA A 29 -0.32 8.40 -54.31
C ALA A 29 0.04 7.01 -53.75
N ALA A 30 -0.48 6.65 -52.61
CA ALA A 30 -0.40 5.30 -52.05
C ALA A 30 -1.80 4.77 -51.76
N LEU A 31 -2.04 3.59 -52.28
CA LEU A 31 -3.28 2.78 -52.11
C LEU A 31 -3.53 2.53 -50.60
N THR A 32 -4.75 2.76 -50.21
CA THR A 32 -5.30 2.35 -48.92
C THR A 32 -5.63 0.87 -48.91
N ALA A 33 -4.90 0.11 -48.13
CA ALA A 33 -5.34 -1.21 -47.64
C ALA A 33 -5.92 -1.02 -46.25
N THR A 34 -7.25 -1.04 -46.14
CA THR A 34 -7.99 -1.03 -44.88
C THR A 34 -7.89 -2.40 -44.22
N VAL A 35 -7.03 -2.51 -43.19
CA VAL A 35 -7.12 -3.59 -42.20
C VAL A 35 -8.00 -3.05 -41.07
N ALA A 36 -9.20 -3.59 -40.95
CA ALA A 36 -10.09 -3.31 -39.81
C ALA A 36 -9.56 -4.05 -38.57
N ALA A 37 -8.75 -3.37 -37.78
CA ALA A 37 -8.49 -3.78 -36.41
C ALA A 37 -9.64 -3.27 -35.54
N LEU A 38 -10.50 -4.17 -35.08
CA LEU A 38 -11.50 -3.88 -34.04
C LEU A 38 -10.80 -3.68 -32.69
N GLY A 39 -10.13 -2.55 -32.54
CA GLY A 39 -9.70 -2.04 -31.27
C GLY A 39 -10.89 -1.38 -30.58
N ALA A 40 -11.29 -1.88 -29.43
CA ALA A 40 -12.29 -1.22 -28.58
C ALA A 40 -11.69 0.11 -28.05
N THR A 41 -11.84 1.18 -28.81
CA THR A 41 -11.56 2.54 -28.33
C THR A 41 -12.68 2.92 -27.37
N ALA A 42 -12.35 3.13 -26.11
CA ALA A 42 -13.23 3.82 -25.18
C ALA A 42 -13.37 5.28 -25.66
N VAL A 43 -14.43 5.59 -26.38
CA VAL A 43 -14.81 6.97 -26.72
C VAL A 43 -15.54 7.54 -25.51
N PRO A 44 -15.12 8.67 -24.92
CA PRO A 44 -15.93 9.34 -23.92
C PRO A 44 -17.19 9.89 -24.59
N ALA A 45 -18.35 9.28 -24.36
CA ALA A 45 -19.63 9.80 -24.76
C ALA A 45 -19.95 11.03 -23.89
N GLY A 46 -20.33 12.12 -24.54
CA GLY A 46 -20.47 13.47 -24.03
C GLY A 46 -21.10 13.62 -22.65
N ALA A 47 -20.53 14.57 -21.90
CA ALA A 47 -20.98 15.00 -20.59
C ALA A 47 -22.35 15.68 -20.68
N GLU A 48 -23.38 15.00 -20.21
CA GLU A 48 -24.60 15.64 -19.69
C GLU A 48 -24.57 15.44 -18.18
N ASP A 49 -24.78 16.50 -17.43
CA ASP A 49 -24.88 16.54 -15.95
C ASP A 49 -23.64 16.20 -15.12
N GLY A 50 -22.42 16.62 -15.52
CA GLY A 50 -21.24 16.46 -14.65
C GLY A 50 -20.82 15.01 -14.40
N SER A 51 -21.25 14.06 -15.24
CA SER A 51 -20.89 12.65 -15.17
C SER A 51 -20.25 12.12 -16.45
N THR A 52 -19.41 11.10 -16.34
CA THR A 52 -18.78 10.36 -17.44
C THR A 52 -19.24 8.91 -17.43
N ARG A 53 -19.53 8.35 -18.60
CA ARG A 53 -19.86 6.93 -18.78
C ARG A 53 -18.66 6.16 -19.28
N ILE A 54 -18.30 5.10 -18.58
CA ILE A 54 -17.17 4.23 -18.90
C ILE A 54 -17.72 2.82 -19.19
N SER A 55 -17.54 2.35 -20.41
CA SER A 55 -17.94 0.99 -20.80
C SER A 55 -16.75 0.04 -20.69
N TYR A 56 -16.88 -1.04 -19.92
CA TYR A 56 -15.84 -2.04 -19.74
C TYR A 56 -16.44 -3.43 -19.59
N ARG A 57 -16.02 -4.39 -20.43
CA ARG A 57 -16.43 -5.81 -20.40
C ARG A 57 -17.94 -6.06 -20.37
N GLY A 58 -18.74 -5.18 -21.00
CA GLY A 58 -20.20 -5.30 -21.08
C GLY A 58 -20.97 -4.55 -19.97
N HIS A 59 -20.26 -3.94 -19.02
CA HIS A 59 -20.83 -3.08 -17.98
C HIS A 59 -20.60 -1.60 -18.31
N THR A 60 -21.50 -0.73 -17.85
CA THR A 60 -21.35 0.72 -17.99
C THR A 60 -21.36 1.38 -16.61
N PHE A 61 -20.26 2.02 -16.27
CA PHE A 61 -20.04 2.71 -15.00
C PHE A 61 -20.26 4.22 -15.23
N THR A 62 -21.18 4.82 -14.51
CA THR A 62 -21.39 6.27 -14.52
C THR A 62 -20.71 6.87 -13.30
N VAL A 63 -19.64 7.64 -13.53
CA VAL A 63 -18.83 8.27 -12.49
C VAL A 63 -18.82 9.79 -12.67
N PRO A 64 -18.48 10.59 -11.64
CA PRO A 64 -18.26 12.03 -11.79
C PRO A 64 -17.24 12.33 -12.90
N ALA A 65 -17.44 13.43 -13.63
CA ALA A 65 -16.64 13.75 -14.82
C ALA A 65 -15.18 14.13 -14.49
N ASP A 66 -14.90 14.49 -13.25
CA ASP A 66 -13.58 14.84 -12.73
C ASP A 66 -12.75 13.62 -12.30
N TRP A 67 -13.32 12.40 -12.36
CA TRP A 67 -12.55 11.21 -12.05
C TRP A 67 -11.55 10.88 -13.16
N GLN A 68 -10.32 10.59 -12.77
CA GLN A 68 -9.30 10.12 -13.69
C GLN A 68 -9.62 8.73 -14.21
N VAL A 69 -9.53 8.51 -15.52
CA VAL A 69 -9.63 7.17 -16.13
C VAL A 69 -8.24 6.75 -16.57
N VAL A 70 -7.78 5.60 -16.10
CA VAL A 70 -6.47 5.03 -16.39
C VAL A 70 -6.64 3.67 -17.04
N ASP A 71 -6.18 3.53 -18.27
CA ASP A 71 -6.17 2.27 -19.00
C ASP A 71 -4.84 1.53 -18.75
N LEU A 72 -4.90 0.46 -17.97
CA LEU A 72 -3.72 -0.32 -17.59
C LEU A 72 -3.21 -1.24 -18.73
N GLU A 73 -3.99 -1.42 -19.80
CA GLU A 73 -3.51 -2.11 -21.00
C GLU A 73 -2.61 -1.19 -21.83
N GLN A 74 -2.85 0.14 -21.78
CA GLN A 74 -2.05 1.16 -22.45
C GLN A 74 -0.89 1.64 -21.58
N ASP A 75 -1.09 1.71 -20.26
CA ASP A 75 -0.05 2.07 -19.29
C ASP A 75 0.02 1.00 -18.17
N PRO A 76 0.69 -0.12 -18.43
CA PRO A 76 0.81 -1.20 -17.46
C PRO A 76 1.68 -0.83 -16.25
N THR A 77 2.43 0.28 -16.32
CA THR A 77 3.24 0.77 -15.20
C THR A 77 2.47 1.70 -14.27
N ALA A 78 1.28 2.14 -14.66
CA ALA A 78 0.47 3.03 -13.83
C ALA A 78 0.20 2.43 -12.44
N CYS A 79 0.49 3.21 -11.42
CA CYS A 79 0.24 2.81 -10.04
C CYS A 79 -1.26 2.83 -9.71
N VAL A 80 -1.82 1.69 -9.36
CA VAL A 80 -3.21 1.60 -8.91
C VAL A 80 -3.31 1.99 -7.45
N ARG A 81 -3.91 3.16 -7.20
CA ARG A 81 -4.01 3.75 -5.86
C ARG A 81 -5.41 4.34 -5.61
N PHE A 82 -5.85 4.26 -4.37
CA PHE A 82 -7.20 4.60 -3.93
C PHE A 82 -7.29 5.89 -3.10
N ASP A 83 -6.23 6.67 -3.07
CA ASP A 83 -6.17 7.99 -2.41
C ASP A 83 -6.60 9.15 -3.33
N ARG A 84 -7.09 8.83 -4.53
CA ARG A 84 -7.59 9.78 -5.52
C ARG A 84 -8.82 9.22 -6.23
N HIS A 85 -9.68 10.08 -6.70
CA HIS A 85 -10.83 9.72 -7.53
C HIS A 85 -10.36 9.19 -8.89
N ALA A 86 -10.48 7.89 -9.11
CA ALA A 86 -10.01 7.26 -10.33
C ALA A 86 -10.76 5.97 -10.67
N VAL A 87 -10.78 5.65 -11.97
CA VAL A 87 -11.19 4.36 -12.49
C VAL A 87 -10.00 3.77 -13.25
N TYR A 88 -9.53 2.61 -12.81
CA TYR A 88 -8.48 1.84 -13.44
C TYR A 88 -9.09 0.70 -14.22
N LEU A 89 -8.72 0.55 -15.50
CA LEU A 89 -9.25 -0.46 -16.42
C LEU A 89 -8.15 -1.46 -16.76
N GLY A 90 -8.37 -2.74 -16.52
CA GLY A 90 -7.42 -3.80 -16.82
C GLY A 90 -6.70 -4.36 -15.60
N THR A 91 -5.78 -5.26 -15.86
CA THR A 91 -4.94 -5.88 -14.82
C THR A 91 -3.70 -5.03 -14.57
N PRO A 92 -3.39 -4.69 -13.31
CA PRO A 92 -2.16 -3.99 -12.98
C PRO A 92 -0.92 -4.72 -13.51
N GLY A 93 -0.02 -4.01 -14.16
CA GLY A 93 1.21 -4.57 -14.71
C GLY A 93 2.14 -5.14 -13.64
N GLU A 94 3.12 -5.95 -14.03
CA GLU A 94 4.06 -6.58 -13.09
C GLU A 94 4.93 -5.56 -12.36
N HIS A 95 5.26 -4.47 -13.02
CA HIS A 95 6.04 -3.37 -12.50
C HIS A 95 5.20 -2.10 -12.52
N GLN A 96 4.75 -1.66 -11.36
CA GLN A 96 4.00 -0.42 -11.21
C GLN A 96 4.91 0.67 -10.66
N ASP A 97 4.90 1.85 -11.28
CA ASP A 97 5.64 3.04 -10.81
C ASP A 97 4.92 3.69 -9.62
N CYS A 98 4.85 2.94 -8.52
CA CYS A 98 4.27 3.42 -7.29
C CYS A 98 5.29 4.20 -6.45
N PRO A 99 4.86 5.24 -5.72
CA PRO A 99 5.63 5.73 -4.58
C PRO A 99 5.86 4.61 -3.59
N ALA A 100 6.90 4.67 -2.77
CA ALA A 100 7.14 3.64 -1.76
C ALA A 100 5.95 3.49 -0.81
N ARG A 101 5.20 4.59 -0.56
CA ARG A 101 4.04 4.61 0.33
C ARG A 101 2.94 5.55 -0.17
N VAL A 102 1.68 5.14 -0.01
CA VAL A 102 0.48 5.94 -0.25
C VAL A 102 -0.52 5.72 0.87
N LEU A 103 -1.05 6.80 1.39
CA LEU A 103 -1.98 6.82 2.51
C LEU A 103 -3.28 7.52 2.15
N GLY A 104 -4.33 7.12 2.83
CA GLY A 104 -5.66 7.66 2.62
C GLY A 104 -6.43 6.89 1.57
N ARG A 105 -7.75 7.11 1.60
CA ARG A 105 -8.67 6.44 0.71
C ARG A 105 -9.83 7.34 0.36
N THR A 106 -10.18 7.36 -0.92
CA THR A 106 -11.36 8.01 -1.44
C THR A 106 -12.12 7.07 -2.36
N GLU A 107 -13.11 7.57 -3.08
CA GLU A 107 -13.90 6.80 -4.03
C GLU A 107 -13.06 6.50 -5.27
N ALA A 108 -12.80 5.20 -5.52
CA ALA A 108 -12.03 4.75 -6.68
C ALA A 108 -12.42 3.32 -7.07
N LEU A 109 -12.22 2.99 -8.34
CA LEU A 109 -12.56 1.68 -8.91
C LEU A 109 -11.35 1.07 -9.60
N LEU A 110 -11.13 -0.22 -9.38
CA LEU A 110 -10.26 -1.06 -10.21
C LEU A 110 -11.14 -2.13 -10.88
N LEU A 111 -11.22 -2.09 -12.21
CA LEU A 111 -12.02 -2.98 -13.04
C LEU A 111 -11.10 -3.97 -13.74
N GLN A 112 -11.10 -5.23 -13.32
CA GLN A 112 -10.20 -6.26 -13.84
C GLN A 112 -10.97 -7.28 -14.68
N PRO A 113 -10.37 -7.79 -15.76
CA PRO A 113 -10.94 -8.94 -16.47
C PRO A 113 -10.84 -10.18 -15.58
N VAL A 114 -11.90 -10.96 -15.55
CA VAL A 114 -11.94 -12.27 -14.87
C VAL A 114 -12.81 -13.21 -15.70
N GLU A 115 -12.52 -14.49 -15.61
CA GLU A 115 -13.43 -15.54 -16.06
C GLU A 115 -13.98 -16.22 -14.80
N SER A 116 -15.25 -15.98 -14.50
CA SER A 116 -15.92 -16.51 -13.31
C SER A 116 -17.34 -16.93 -13.69
N SER A 117 -17.82 -18.01 -13.11
CA SER A 117 -19.24 -18.39 -13.18
C SER A 117 -20.06 -17.81 -12.02
N GLU A 118 -19.42 -17.12 -11.10
CA GLU A 118 -20.06 -16.61 -9.88
C GLU A 118 -20.37 -15.11 -10.00
N ARG A 119 -21.57 -14.75 -9.53
CA ARG A 119 -21.95 -13.37 -9.27
C ARG A 119 -21.92 -13.12 -7.77
N SER A 120 -21.13 -12.16 -7.36
CA SER A 120 -21.01 -11.82 -5.94
C SER A 120 -20.84 -10.32 -5.72
N LEU A 121 -21.34 -9.86 -4.59
CA LEU A 121 -21.02 -8.55 -4.06
C LEU A 121 -20.76 -8.68 -2.57
N THR A 122 -19.55 -8.36 -2.15
CA THR A 122 -19.13 -8.37 -0.75
C THR A 122 -18.69 -6.97 -0.32
N GLU A 123 -18.77 -6.72 0.98
CA GLU A 123 -18.29 -5.49 1.59
C GLU A 123 -17.42 -5.80 2.80
N ASN A 124 -16.24 -5.20 2.83
CA ASN A 124 -15.47 -5.03 4.04
C ASN A 124 -15.66 -3.59 4.54
N SER A 125 -16.52 -3.39 5.50
CA SER A 125 -16.85 -2.06 6.03
C SER A 125 -15.71 -1.45 6.85
N THR A 126 -14.85 -2.27 7.45
CA THR A 126 -13.67 -1.81 8.21
C THR A 126 -12.60 -1.28 7.28
N SER A 127 -12.35 -1.97 6.17
CA SER A 127 -11.41 -1.52 5.12
C SER A 127 -12.06 -0.61 4.09
N ARG A 128 -13.37 -0.35 4.18
CA ARG A 128 -14.16 0.49 3.24
C ARG A 128 -13.96 0.09 1.78
N THR A 129 -14.21 -1.19 1.48
CA THR A 129 -14.03 -1.74 0.15
C THR A 129 -15.20 -2.64 -0.22
N TYR A 130 -15.73 -2.47 -1.43
CA TYR A 130 -16.57 -3.47 -2.08
C TYR A 130 -15.73 -4.32 -3.03
N ARG A 131 -16.06 -5.60 -3.12
CA ARG A 131 -15.63 -6.48 -4.18
C ARG A 131 -16.86 -7.04 -4.87
N ALA A 132 -16.98 -6.79 -6.16
CA ALA A 132 -18.05 -7.32 -7.00
C ALA A 132 -17.44 -8.21 -8.09
N THR A 133 -18.04 -9.38 -8.33
CA THR A 133 -17.63 -10.28 -9.41
C THR A 133 -18.86 -10.59 -10.27
N ASP A 134 -18.72 -10.53 -11.57
CA ASP A 134 -19.74 -10.94 -12.54
C ASP A 134 -19.05 -11.48 -13.80
N GLU A 135 -19.29 -12.73 -14.14
CA GLU A 135 -18.82 -13.51 -15.30
C GLU A 135 -17.47 -13.09 -15.93
N ARG A 136 -17.31 -11.83 -16.35
CA ARG A 136 -16.14 -11.33 -17.09
C ARG A 136 -15.40 -10.19 -16.40
N ILE A 137 -15.88 -9.75 -15.22
CA ILE A 137 -15.31 -8.61 -14.51
C ILE A 137 -15.22 -8.88 -13.02
N GLU A 138 -14.10 -8.50 -12.41
CA GLU A 138 -13.98 -8.26 -10.98
C GLU A 138 -13.77 -6.77 -10.74
N VAL A 139 -14.54 -6.21 -9.83
CA VAL A 139 -14.46 -4.80 -9.41
C VAL A 139 -14.02 -4.74 -7.98
N THR A 140 -12.88 -4.09 -7.73
CA THR A 140 -12.51 -3.62 -6.40
C THR A 140 -12.86 -2.13 -6.32
N ALA A 141 -13.82 -1.78 -5.46
CA ALA A 141 -14.28 -0.42 -5.29
C ALA A 141 -13.98 0.07 -3.87
N ALA A 142 -13.09 1.07 -3.76
CA ALA A 142 -12.78 1.73 -2.50
C ALA A 142 -13.74 2.91 -2.29
N TYR A 143 -14.03 3.23 -1.02
CA TYR A 143 -14.74 4.45 -0.66
C TYR A 143 -14.10 5.14 0.55
N GLY A 144 -14.08 6.47 0.49
CA GLY A 144 -13.65 7.34 1.58
C GLY A 144 -14.84 7.72 2.46
N GLN A 145 -15.49 8.81 2.12
CA GLN A 145 -16.62 9.34 2.87
C GLN A 145 -17.98 8.99 2.25
N ASP A 146 -18.07 8.85 0.91
CA ASP A 146 -19.32 8.59 0.22
C ASP A 146 -19.47 7.13 -0.21
N ARG A 147 -19.74 6.27 0.79
CA ARG A 147 -20.12 4.87 0.56
C ARG A 147 -21.30 4.73 -0.41
N ALA A 148 -22.26 5.68 -0.35
CA ALA A 148 -23.45 5.64 -1.17
C ALA A 148 -23.16 5.95 -2.63
N ALA A 149 -22.17 6.81 -2.95
CA ALA A 149 -21.74 7.05 -4.32
C ALA A 149 -21.21 5.78 -4.97
N ILE A 150 -20.30 5.08 -4.31
CA ILE A 150 -19.78 3.80 -4.81
C ILE A 150 -20.92 2.79 -5.01
N ARG A 151 -21.83 2.70 -4.06
CA ARG A 151 -22.97 1.79 -4.19
C ARG A 151 -23.82 2.11 -5.42
N ARG A 152 -24.16 3.39 -5.65
CA ARG A 152 -24.90 3.83 -6.86
C ARG A 152 -24.17 3.50 -8.17
N ILE A 153 -22.83 3.64 -8.19
CA ILE A 153 -22.01 3.30 -9.37
C ILE A 153 -22.10 1.79 -9.66
N LEU A 154 -21.94 0.95 -8.63
CA LEU A 154 -22.01 -0.51 -8.79
C LEU A 154 -23.43 -0.97 -9.18
N ASP A 155 -24.47 -0.41 -8.57
CA ASP A 155 -25.87 -0.71 -8.89
C ASP A 155 -26.20 -0.31 -10.34
N GLY A 156 -25.76 0.89 -10.76
CA GLY A 156 -25.92 1.38 -12.13
C GLY A 156 -25.20 0.54 -13.19
N ALA A 157 -24.10 -0.11 -12.80
CA ALA A 157 -23.36 -1.06 -13.65
C ALA A 157 -23.96 -2.48 -13.65
N GLY A 158 -25.06 -2.70 -12.94
CA GLY A 158 -25.71 -4.04 -12.85
C GLY A 158 -24.99 -5.05 -11.95
N LEU A 159 -24.10 -4.54 -11.07
CA LEU A 159 -23.30 -5.38 -10.16
C LEU A 159 -23.95 -5.55 -8.78
N SER A 160 -25.22 -5.18 -8.64
CA SER A 160 -25.99 -5.35 -7.41
C SER A 160 -26.67 -6.72 -7.39
N ALA A 161 -26.03 -7.71 -6.83
CA ALA A 161 -26.67 -8.99 -6.49
C ALA A 161 -27.35 -8.91 -5.10
N GLY A 162 -28.41 -8.12 -4.97
CA GLY A 162 -29.09 -7.96 -3.69
C GLY A 162 -28.29 -7.16 -2.64
N ALA A 163 -28.51 -7.44 -1.35
CA ALA A 163 -27.67 -6.83 -0.31
C ALA A 163 -26.25 -7.37 -0.36
N ALA A 164 -25.26 -6.48 -0.32
CA ALA A 164 -23.85 -6.89 -0.22
C ALA A 164 -23.69 -7.80 1.02
N ARG A 165 -23.11 -8.97 0.82
CA ARG A 165 -22.75 -9.85 1.94
C ARG A 165 -21.50 -9.30 2.62
N ALA A 166 -21.38 -9.46 3.92
CA ALA A 166 -20.10 -9.27 4.59
C ALA A 166 -19.09 -10.24 3.94
N GLU A 167 -17.86 -9.76 3.71
CA GLU A 167 -16.81 -10.59 3.16
C GLU A 167 -16.64 -11.82 4.05
N ALA A 168 -17.06 -12.99 3.53
CA ALA A 168 -16.92 -14.23 4.26
C ALA A 168 -15.44 -14.58 4.28
N SER A 169 -14.93 -15.00 5.44
CA SER A 169 -13.62 -15.66 5.48
C SER A 169 -13.72 -16.89 4.59
N ALA A 170 -13.20 -16.83 3.39
CA ALA A 170 -12.87 -18.02 2.62
C ALA A 170 -12.06 -18.94 3.56
N GLY A 171 -12.25 -20.25 3.51
CA GLY A 171 -11.56 -21.16 4.42
C GLY A 171 -10.08 -20.76 4.49
N ALA A 172 -9.63 -20.35 5.68
CA ALA A 172 -8.28 -19.80 5.85
C ALA A 172 -7.26 -20.82 5.34
N PRO A 173 -6.26 -20.42 4.54
CA PRO A 173 -5.20 -21.32 4.11
C PRO A 173 -4.46 -21.87 5.32
N ALA A 174 -3.79 -23.02 5.17
CA ALA A 174 -2.95 -23.56 6.23
C ALA A 174 -1.95 -22.48 6.69
N PRO A 175 -1.87 -22.20 7.99
CA PRO A 175 -1.04 -21.12 8.50
C PRO A 175 0.45 -21.42 8.31
N LEU A 176 1.21 -20.40 7.94
CA LEU A 176 2.67 -20.44 8.01
C LEU A 176 3.15 -20.50 9.46
N PRO A 177 4.37 -21.01 9.71
CA PRO A 177 5.00 -20.92 11.02
C PRO A 177 5.11 -19.47 11.52
N ALA A 178 5.13 -19.27 12.83
CA ALA A 178 5.20 -17.94 13.45
C ALA A 178 6.48 -17.17 13.09
N ASP A 179 7.56 -17.88 12.71
CA ASP A 179 8.83 -17.29 12.25
C ASP A 179 8.70 -16.58 10.87
N ALA A 180 7.55 -16.71 10.19
CA ALA A 180 7.28 -15.94 8.97
C ALA A 180 7.42 -14.42 9.16
N THR A 181 7.33 -13.92 10.39
CA THR A 181 7.53 -12.51 10.76
C THR A 181 8.76 -12.28 11.65
N SER A 182 9.69 -13.24 11.70
CA SER A 182 10.95 -13.14 12.46
C SER A 182 12.13 -13.08 11.50
N TYR A 183 12.93 -12.02 11.60
CA TYR A 183 14.13 -11.87 10.77
C TYR A 183 15.14 -10.90 11.39
N ARG A 184 16.43 -11.15 11.10
CA ARG A 184 17.52 -10.25 11.45
C ARG A 184 18.35 -9.95 10.21
N GLY A 185 18.31 -8.72 9.76
CA GLY A 185 18.97 -8.31 8.53
C GLY A 185 18.21 -7.21 7.80
N ARG A 186 18.46 -7.07 6.52
CA ARG A 186 17.85 -6.03 5.69
C ARG A 186 16.49 -6.45 5.17
N GLY A 187 15.56 -5.49 5.19
CA GLY A 187 14.26 -5.60 4.57
C GLY A 187 13.90 -4.31 3.83
N PHE A 188 12.83 -4.37 3.09
CA PHE A 188 12.24 -3.19 2.45
C PHE A 188 10.71 -3.25 2.56
N ASP A 189 10.07 -2.10 2.40
CA ASP A 189 8.64 -2.04 2.12
C ASP A 189 8.37 -1.23 0.85
N ALA A 190 7.31 -1.61 0.14
CA ALA A 190 6.86 -0.98 -1.08
C ALA A 190 5.33 -0.91 -1.08
N CYS A 191 4.75 0.11 -1.72
CA CYS A 191 3.32 0.40 -1.66
C CYS A 191 2.44 -0.76 -2.11
N THR A 192 2.88 -1.53 -3.11
CA THR A 192 2.24 -2.75 -3.60
C THR A 192 3.17 -3.94 -3.44
N ALA A 193 2.62 -5.11 -3.14
CA ALA A 193 3.39 -6.35 -3.19
C ALA A 193 3.96 -6.55 -4.61
N PRO A 194 5.29 -6.72 -4.77
CA PRO A 194 5.90 -6.95 -6.07
C PRO A 194 5.44 -8.29 -6.69
N SER A 195 5.64 -8.47 -7.99
CA SER A 195 5.33 -9.74 -8.66
C SER A 195 6.22 -10.87 -8.15
N GLN A 196 5.83 -12.13 -8.41
CA GLN A 196 6.68 -13.28 -8.07
C GLN A 196 8.05 -13.16 -8.73
N SER A 197 8.08 -12.85 -10.03
CA SER A 197 9.32 -12.68 -10.79
C SER A 197 10.21 -11.55 -10.26
N SER A 198 9.60 -10.45 -9.80
CA SER A 198 10.34 -9.36 -9.17
C SER A 198 10.96 -9.77 -7.83
N MET A 199 10.21 -10.51 -7.03
CA MET A 199 10.70 -11.02 -5.73
C MET A 199 11.81 -12.04 -5.91
N ASP A 200 11.72 -12.90 -6.92
CA ASP A 200 12.77 -13.88 -7.26
C ASP A 200 14.06 -13.17 -7.68
N ALA A 201 13.97 -12.18 -8.59
CA ALA A 201 15.11 -11.39 -9.03
C ALA A 201 15.78 -10.62 -7.87
N TRP A 202 14.99 -10.09 -6.95
CA TRP A 202 15.49 -9.38 -5.78
C TRP A 202 16.10 -10.32 -4.73
N MET A 203 15.58 -11.55 -4.59
CA MET A 203 16.19 -12.56 -3.71
C MET A 203 17.58 -12.95 -4.19
N ASP A 204 17.76 -13.08 -5.51
CA ASP A 204 19.01 -13.55 -6.11
C ASP A 204 20.09 -12.45 -6.16
N ASP A 205 19.72 -11.16 -6.27
CA ASP A 205 20.65 -10.06 -6.57
C ASP A 205 20.70 -8.95 -5.50
N SER A 206 19.96 -9.10 -4.40
CA SER A 206 19.97 -8.09 -3.33
C SER A 206 20.39 -8.69 -1.99
N SER A 207 20.55 -7.82 -0.99
CA SER A 207 20.78 -8.21 0.40
C SER A 207 19.51 -8.20 1.24
N TYR A 208 18.35 -8.03 0.61
CA TYR A 208 17.06 -8.01 1.28
C TYR A 208 16.46 -9.41 1.37
N ASN A 209 15.99 -9.80 2.56
CA ASN A 209 15.26 -11.05 2.76
C ASN A 209 14.00 -10.86 3.62
N ALA A 210 13.62 -9.62 3.90
CA ALA A 210 12.33 -9.29 4.50
C ALA A 210 11.60 -8.25 3.66
N VAL A 211 10.28 -8.38 3.57
CA VAL A 211 9.42 -7.49 2.79
C VAL A 211 8.22 -7.03 3.61
N GLY A 212 7.98 -5.73 3.60
CA GLY A 212 6.76 -5.12 4.12
C GLY A 212 5.59 -5.36 3.18
N ILE A 213 4.47 -5.82 3.72
CA ILE A 213 3.24 -6.09 2.99
C ILE A 213 2.06 -5.39 3.67
N TYR A 214 1.33 -4.58 2.93
CA TYR A 214 0.19 -3.83 3.45
C TYR A 214 -1.08 -4.69 3.40
N ILE A 215 -1.35 -5.44 4.48
CA ILE A 215 -2.40 -6.47 4.54
C ILE A 215 -3.81 -5.88 4.60
N GLY A 216 -4.00 -4.66 5.12
CA GLY A 216 -5.32 -4.08 5.29
C GLY A 216 -5.31 -2.68 5.87
N GLY A 217 -6.48 -2.26 6.31
CA GLY A 217 -6.70 -0.98 6.98
C GLY A 217 -7.44 0.04 6.13
N VAL A 218 -8.21 0.89 6.82
CA VAL A 218 -9.10 1.88 6.21
C VAL A 218 -8.35 2.95 5.41
N ASN A 219 -7.07 3.17 5.74
CA ASN A 219 -6.22 4.17 5.09
C ASN A 219 -5.13 3.56 4.18
N ARG A 220 -5.20 2.25 3.87
CA ARG A 220 -4.30 1.65 2.90
C ARG A 220 -4.55 2.21 1.50
N GLY A 221 -3.62 2.99 0.96
CA GLY A 221 -3.81 3.73 -0.28
C GLY A 221 -3.55 2.93 -1.56
N CYS A 222 -2.62 1.97 -1.57
CA CYS A 222 -2.31 1.19 -2.77
C CYS A 222 -3.15 -0.08 -2.89
N SER A 223 -3.45 -0.45 -4.15
CA SER A 223 -4.00 -1.76 -4.47
C SER A 223 -3.00 -2.87 -4.15
N GLN A 224 -3.50 -4.04 -3.78
CA GLN A 224 -2.70 -5.23 -3.47
C GLN A 224 -3.12 -6.42 -4.37
N ALA A 225 -3.22 -6.17 -5.67
CA ALA A 225 -3.70 -7.17 -6.62
C ALA A 225 -2.89 -8.48 -6.61
N ARG A 226 -1.62 -8.42 -6.22
CA ARG A 226 -0.72 -9.59 -6.17
C ARG A 226 -0.60 -10.23 -4.79
N LEU A 227 -1.01 -9.55 -3.73
CA LEU A 227 -0.90 -10.05 -2.36
C LEU A 227 -1.98 -11.11 -2.09
N THR A 228 -1.65 -12.35 -2.35
CA THR A 228 -2.50 -13.52 -2.15
C THR A 228 -1.85 -14.50 -1.18
N ALA A 229 -2.63 -15.42 -0.62
CA ALA A 229 -2.08 -16.51 0.21
C ALA A 229 -1.05 -17.37 -0.53
N GLN A 230 -1.23 -17.56 -1.85
CA GLN A 230 -0.25 -18.30 -2.67
C GLN A 230 1.05 -17.51 -2.79
N TRP A 231 0.97 -16.20 -3.05
CA TRP A 231 2.14 -15.32 -3.09
C TRP A 231 2.92 -15.39 -1.76
N VAL A 232 2.22 -15.25 -0.62
CA VAL A 232 2.84 -15.29 0.71
C VAL A 232 3.53 -16.64 0.96
N ARG A 233 2.89 -17.78 0.59
CA ARG A 233 3.51 -19.10 0.71
C ARG A 233 4.76 -19.24 -0.16
N ASN A 234 4.69 -18.77 -1.40
CA ASN A 234 5.82 -18.84 -2.33
C ASN A 234 7.01 -18.02 -1.79
N GLN A 235 6.74 -16.78 -1.35
CA GLN A 235 7.81 -15.93 -0.81
C GLN A 235 8.42 -16.52 0.47
N TYR A 236 7.59 -17.05 1.38
CA TYR A 236 8.11 -17.74 2.57
C TYR A 236 8.99 -18.94 2.22
N ALA A 237 8.56 -19.75 1.26
CA ALA A 237 9.32 -20.91 0.78
C ALA A 237 10.65 -20.51 0.12
N ASN A 238 10.68 -19.36 -0.57
CA ASN A 238 11.89 -18.77 -1.17
C ASN A 238 12.82 -18.10 -0.15
N GLY A 239 12.45 -18.07 1.15
CA GLY A 239 13.29 -17.51 2.20
C GLY A 239 12.91 -16.11 2.67
N TRP A 240 11.94 -15.45 2.04
CA TRP A 240 11.45 -14.15 2.49
C TRP A 240 10.75 -14.24 3.85
N ARG A 241 10.85 -13.15 4.63
CA ARG A 241 10.09 -12.92 5.85
C ARG A 241 9.27 -11.63 5.71
N PHE A 242 8.24 -11.47 6.54
CA PHE A 242 7.23 -10.45 6.33
C PHE A 242 7.15 -9.43 7.47
N LEU A 243 6.87 -8.18 7.10
CA LEU A 243 6.39 -7.12 7.98
C LEU A 243 4.94 -6.80 7.56
N PRO A 244 3.93 -7.43 8.18
CA PRO A 244 2.52 -7.22 7.81
C PRO A 244 2.01 -5.90 8.39
N PHE A 245 1.83 -4.87 7.55
CA PHE A 245 1.32 -3.56 7.93
C PHE A 245 -0.19 -3.47 7.81
N TYR A 246 -0.79 -2.86 8.80
CA TYR A 246 -2.20 -2.50 8.83
C TYR A 246 -2.33 -0.98 8.98
N VAL A 247 -2.80 -0.30 7.93
CA VAL A 247 -2.94 1.17 7.90
C VAL A 247 -4.30 1.56 8.48
N GLY A 248 -4.36 1.63 9.80
CA GLY A 248 -5.57 1.97 10.55
C GLY A 248 -5.96 3.45 10.50
N PRO A 249 -6.93 3.87 11.34
CA PRO A 249 -7.24 5.28 11.55
C PRO A 249 -6.00 6.06 11.97
N GLN A 250 -5.89 7.31 11.51
CA GLN A 250 -4.72 8.17 11.74
C GLN A 250 -5.09 9.36 12.65
N PRO A 251 -4.14 9.93 13.40
CA PRO A 251 -4.38 11.19 14.09
C PRO A 251 -4.84 12.27 13.10
N ALA A 252 -5.93 12.96 13.40
CA ALA A 252 -6.52 13.96 12.49
C ALA A 252 -5.57 15.09 12.10
N SER A 253 -4.61 15.43 13.01
CA SER A 253 -3.55 16.42 12.78
C SER A 253 -2.28 15.83 12.16
N GLY A 254 -2.28 14.53 11.81
CA GLY A 254 -1.13 13.84 11.24
C GLY A 254 -0.85 14.21 9.79
N SER A 255 0.25 13.66 9.24
CA SER A 255 0.74 13.96 7.89
C SER A 255 -0.26 13.60 6.78
N CYS A 256 -1.18 12.69 7.04
CA CYS A 256 -2.25 12.29 6.11
C CYS A 256 -3.41 13.31 6.05
N GLY A 257 -3.61 14.12 7.08
CA GLY A 257 -4.67 15.14 7.13
C GLY A 257 -6.07 14.59 6.85
N SER A 258 -6.86 15.36 6.08
CA SER A 258 -8.25 15.01 5.73
C SER A 258 -8.39 13.86 4.71
N ALA A 259 -7.30 13.45 4.06
CA ALA A 259 -7.29 12.30 3.15
C ALA A 259 -7.45 10.97 3.90
N CYS A 260 -7.17 10.96 5.20
CA CYS A 260 -7.31 9.78 6.03
C CYS A 260 -8.57 9.78 6.90
N THR A 261 -9.06 8.58 7.15
CA THR A 261 -10.02 8.35 8.24
C THR A 261 -9.35 8.63 9.57
N ALA A 262 -9.93 9.55 10.33
CA ALA A 262 -9.37 10.01 11.57
C ALA A 262 -9.60 9.06 12.74
N LEU A 263 -8.67 9.09 13.68
CA LEU A 263 -8.79 8.48 14.99
C LEU A 263 -9.71 9.33 15.87
N THR A 264 -10.92 8.85 16.16
CA THR A 264 -11.96 9.58 16.91
C THR A 264 -12.47 8.81 18.12
N SER A 265 -12.42 7.48 18.07
CA SER A 265 -12.88 6.58 19.13
C SER A 265 -11.80 5.52 19.40
N PRO A 266 -10.69 5.90 20.07
CA PRO A 266 -9.44 5.13 20.05
C PRO A 266 -9.59 3.69 20.52
N THR A 267 -10.28 3.43 21.63
CA THR A 267 -10.46 2.05 22.14
C THR A 267 -11.24 1.18 21.15
N ALA A 268 -12.40 1.65 20.68
CA ALA A 268 -13.24 0.90 19.76
C ALA A 268 -12.53 0.69 18.39
N GLN A 269 -11.87 1.73 17.89
CA GLN A 269 -11.12 1.65 16.63
C GLN A 269 -9.90 0.73 16.74
N GLY A 270 -9.18 0.73 17.87
CA GLY A 270 -8.03 -0.17 18.10
C GLY A 270 -8.47 -1.63 18.13
N THR A 271 -9.54 -1.94 18.85
CA THR A 271 -10.12 -3.29 18.88
C THR A 271 -10.59 -3.74 17.49
N ALA A 272 -11.35 -2.89 16.78
CA ALA A 272 -11.85 -3.21 15.45
C ALA A 272 -10.74 -3.37 14.42
N ALA A 273 -9.68 -2.56 14.50
CA ALA A 273 -8.50 -2.66 13.67
C ALA A 273 -7.76 -3.99 13.87
N ALA A 274 -7.59 -4.43 15.13
CA ALA A 274 -6.97 -5.72 15.43
C ALA A 274 -7.80 -6.89 14.91
N ASP A 275 -9.13 -6.86 15.09
CA ASP A 275 -10.05 -7.89 14.57
C ASP A 275 -9.97 -7.99 13.04
N ASP A 276 -9.92 -6.85 12.33
CA ASP A 276 -9.79 -6.84 10.88
C ASP A 276 -8.40 -7.30 10.43
N ALA A 277 -7.34 -6.81 11.07
CA ALA A 277 -5.97 -7.20 10.74
C ALA A 277 -5.76 -8.72 10.86
N VAL A 278 -6.32 -9.35 11.91
CA VAL A 278 -6.27 -10.81 12.09
C VAL A 278 -7.01 -11.53 10.97
N ARG A 279 -8.19 -11.03 10.53
CA ARG A 279 -8.91 -11.62 9.39
C ARG A 279 -8.08 -11.53 8.09
N GLN A 280 -7.49 -10.36 7.82
CA GLN A 280 -6.64 -10.15 6.63
C GLN A 280 -5.37 -11.03 6.69
N ALA A 281 -4.71 -11.09 7.84
CA ALA A 281 -3.53 -11.93 8.06
C ALA A 281 -3.86 -13.42 7.87
N ALA A 282 -4.95 -13.90 8.47
CA ALA A 282 -5.40 -15.29 8.34
C ALA A 282 -5.74 -15.66 6.89
N ALA A 283 -6.37 -14.75 6.14
CA ALA A 283 -6.66 -14.93 4.72
C ALA A 283 -5.38 -15.08 3.87
N LEU A 284 -4.26 -14.51 4.32
CA LEU A 284 -2.94 -14.65 3.70
C LEU A 284 -2.13 -15.84 4.22
N GLY A 285 -2.64 -16.57 5.22
CA GLY A 285 -1.91 -17.67 5.86
C GLY A 285 -0.94 -17.22 6.95
N LEU A 286 -1.01 -16.00 7.41
CA LEU A 286 -0.24 -15.52 8.56
C LEU A 286 -1.04 -15.86 9.83
N GLY A 287 -0.59 -16.90 10.54
CA GLY A 287 -1.29 -17.48 11.69
C GLY A 287 -0.90 -16.87 13.03
N LYS A 288 -1.41 -17.50 14.11
CA LYS A 288 -1.08 -17.11 15.48
C LYS A 288 0.42 -17.12 15.73
N GLY A 289 0.87 -16.21 16.60
CA GLY A 289 2.27 -15.99 16.91
C GLY A 289 3.00 -15.03 15.95
N THR A 290 2.44 -14.73 14.79
CA THR A 290 3.02 -13.72 13.88
C THR A 290 2.81 -12.31 14.41
N VAL A 291 3.70 -11.38 14.01
CA VAL A 291 3.62 -9.95 14.36
C VAL A 291 2.80 -9.20 13.33
N LEU A 292 1.81 -8.41 13.76
CA LEU A 292 1.04 -7.51 12.91
C LEU A 292 1.33 -6.06 13.33
N TYR A 293 1.76 -5.24 12.38
CA TYR A 293 2.19 -3.86 12.65
C TYR A 293 1.07 -2.88 12.36
N ASN A 294 0.68 -2.07 13.36
CA ASN A 294 -0.17 -0.92 13.11
C ASN A 294 0.68 0.25 12.61
N ASP A 295 0.33 0.78 11.46
CA ASP A 295 1.01 1.91 10.82
C ASP A 295 0.40 3.22 11.32
N ILE A 296 1.17 3.98 12.12
CA ILE A 296 0.83 5.31 12.63
C ILE A 296 1.80 6.32 12.06
N GLU A 297 1.29 7.15 11.17
CA GLU A 297 2.07 8.21 10.53
C GLU A 297 2.45 9.33 11.48
N ALA A 298 3.44 10.12 11.08
CA ALA A 298 3.93 11.24 11.87
C ALA A 298 2.81 12.25 12.17
N TYR A 299 2.78 12.74 13.41
CA TYR A 299 1.78 13.69 13.88
C TYR A 299 2.40 14.76 14.78
N PRO A 300 1.85 16.00 14.82
CA PRO A 300 2.19 17.00 15.81
C PRO A 300 1.78 16.51 17.20
N ARG A 301 2.73 16.42 18.13
CA ARG A 301 2.48 15.93 19.47
C ARG A 301 1.74 16.98 20.32
N SER A 302 0.73 16.52 21.05
CA SER A 302 0.04 17.25 22.10
C SER A 302 -0.53 16.23 23.09
N THR A 303 -0.85 16.63 24.30
CA THR A 303 -1.42 15.73 25.32
C THR A 303 -2.65 14.98 24.79
N ALA A 304 -3.55 15.66 24.07
CA ALA A 304 -4.75 15.05 23.52
C ALA A 304 -4.43 14.01 22.44
N VAL A 305 -3.56 14.32 21.49
CA VAL A 305 -3.18 13.40 20.41
C VAL A 305 -2.39 12.21 20.96
N THR A 306 -1.42 12.45 21.84
CA THR A 306 -0.67 11.40 22.54
C THR A 306 -1.62 10.43 23.26
N THR A 307 -2.58 10.96 24.04
CA THR A 307 -3.58 10.11 24.73
C THR A 307 -4.41 9.28 23.76
N GLN A 308 -4.86 9.87 22.66
CA GLN A 308 -5.62 9.14 21.62
C GLN A 308 -4.82 7.99 21.02
N VAL A 309 -3.58 8.26 20.60
CA VAL A 309 -2.71 7.27 19.94
C VAL A 309 -2.34 6.14 20.91
N LEU A 310 -1.94 6.46 22.14
CA LEU A 310 -1.60 5.45 23.14
C LEU A 310 -2.80 4.59 23.53
N THR A 311 -4.00 5.19 23.68
CA THR A 311 -5.23 4.44 23.93
C THR A 311 -5.60 3.50 22.79
N TYR A 312 -5.42 3.95 21.55
CA TYR A 312 -5.66 3.14 20.35
C TYR A 312 -4.69 1.96 20.27
N LEU A 313 -3.38 2.21 20.42
CA LEU A 313 -2.37 1.15 20.37
C LEU A 313 -2.45 0.17 21.53
N LYS A 314 -2.85 0.65 22.72
CA LYS A 314 -3.15 -0.24 23.85
C LYS A 314 -4.26 -1.22 23.50
N ALA A 315 -5.39 -0.72 22.97
CA ALA A 315 -6.52 -1.56 22.59
C ALA A 315 -6.15 -2.52 21.44
N TRP A 316 -5.38 -2.08 20.46
CA TRP A 316 -4.80 -2.89 19.39
C TRP A 316 -3.96 -4.03 19.95
N THR A 317 -3.00 -3.73 20.82
CA THR A 317 -2.08 -4.70 21.41
C THR A 317 -2.82 -5.75 22.24
N GLU A 318 -3.66 -5.31 23.17
CA GLU A 318 -4.41 -6.21 24.05
C GLU A 318 -5.39 -7.13 23.27
N ARG A 319 -5.98 -6.59 22.20
CA ARG A 319 -6.87 -7.39 21.34
C ARG A 319 -6.09 -8.43 20.54
N LEU A 320 -4.93 -8.08 19.96
CA LEU A 320 -4.08 -9.03 19.26
C LEU A 320 -3.61 -10.16 20.18
N HIS A 321 -3.18 -9.85 21.40
CA HIS A 321 -2.79 -10.85 22.40
C HIS A 321 -3.96 -11.80 22.68
N THR A 322 -5.18 -11.29 22.90
CA THR A 322 -6.39 -12.11 23.07
C THR A 322 -6.63 -13.07 21.90
N LEU A 323 -6.27 -12.65 20.68
CA LEU A 323 -6.42 -13.44 19.45
C LEU A 323 -5.23 -14.36 19.17
N GLY A 324 -4.16 -14.29 19.98
CA GLY A 324 -2.95 -15.10 19.87
C GLY A 324 -1.93 -14.58 18.86
N TYR A 325 -1.98 -13.30 18.53
CA TYR A 325 -1.02 -12.61 17.65
C TYR A 325 -0.15 -11.65 18.45
N ARG A 326 1.05 -11.35 17.93
CA ARG A 326 1.93 -10.32 18.49
C ARG A 326 1.62 -8.97 17.86
N SER A 327 1.72 -7.93 18.68
CA SER A 327 1.51 -6.57 18.21
C SER A 327 2.83 -5.92 17.80
N GLY A 328 2.80 -5.25 16.66
CA GLY A 328 3.80 -4.29 16.23
C GLY A 328 3.20 -2.89 16.11
N ALA A 329 4.04 -1.87 16.22
CA ALA A 329 3.67 -0.50 15.89
C ALA A 329 4.78 0.15 15.06
N TYR A 330 4.38 0.75 13.93
CA TYR A 330 5.23 1.58 13.09
C TYR A 330 4.95 3.06 13.38
N GLY A 331 6.00 3.87 13.40
CA GLY A 331 5.87 5.32 13.44
C GLY A 331 7.18 6.06 13.62
N SER A 332 7.10 7.39 13.44
CA SER A 332 8.26 8.27 13.51
C SER A 332 8.85 8.38 14.92
N THR A 333 10.17 8.48 15.00
CA THR A 333 10.88 8.80 16.25
C THR A 333 10.44 10.15 16.83
N ALA A 334 10.09 11.13 16.00
CA ALA A 334 9.66 12.46 16.44
C ALA A 334 8.24 12.49 17.03
N SER A 335 7.42 11.46 16.84
CA SER A 335 6.06 11.40 17.35
C SER A 335 5.81 10.13 18.16
N LEU A 336 5.42 9.03 17.49
CA LEU A 336 5.01 7.78 18.15
C LEU A 336 6.05 7.24 19.11
N VAL A 337 7.31 7.12 18.68
CA VAL A 337 8.37 6.54 19.52
C VAL A 337 8.59 7.37 20.78
N THR A 338 8.65 8.70 20.63
CA THR A 338 8.77 9.60 21.79
C THR A 338 7.62 9.44 22.77
N ASP A 339 6.38 9.28 22.26
CA ASP A 339 5.20 9.09 23.11
C ASP A 339 5.19 7.73 23.81
N LEU A 340 5.54 6.63 23.10
CA LEU A 340 5.64 5.30 23.68
C LEU A 340 6.73 5.22 24.75
N VAL A 341 7.90 5.81 24.50
CA VAL A 341 9.03 5.85 25.47
C VAL A 341 8.64 6.64 26.72
N ALA A 342 8.00 7.81 26.55
CA ALA A 342 7.59 8.65 27.68
C ALA A 342 6.52 7.99 28.57
N HIS A 343 5.74 7.06 28.03
CA HIS A 343 4.64 6.38 28.73
C HIS A 343 4.88 4.88 28.93
N ALA A 344 6.11 4.41 28.78
CA ALA A 344 6.45 2.97 28.80
C ALA A 344 6.04 2.27 30.09
N SER A 345 6.02 2.97 31.23
CA SER A 345 5.61 2.41 32.52
C SER A 345 4.09 2.50 32.79
N SER A 346 3.32 3.18 31.93
CA SER A 346 1.91 3.51 32.19
C SER A 346 0.96 3.01 31.08
N THR A 347 1.48 2.38 30.03
CA THR A 347 0.66 1.80 28.94
C THR A 347 1.14 0.40 28.57
N THR A 348 0.27 -0.39 27.94
CA THR A 348 0.66 -1.64 27.30
C THR A 348 1.41 -1.32 26.01
N LEU A 349 2.72 -1.62 26.00
CA LEU A 349 3.56 -1.41 24.81
C LEU A 349 3.28 -2.49 23.76
N PRO A 350 3.46 -2.19 22.47
CA PRO A 350 3.52 -3.22 21.42
C PRO A 350 4.73 -4.15 21.65
N ASP A 351 4.62 -5.41 21.20
CA ASP A 351 5.71 -6.39 21.34
C ASP A 351 6.93 -6.02 20.49
N VAL A 352 6.71 -5.41 19.32
CA VAL A 352 7.76 -5.00 18.39
C VAL A 352 7.58 -3.54 18.00
N LEU A 353 8.67 -2.79 18.04
CA LEU A 353 8.70 -1.42 17.58
C LEU A 353 9.36 -1.34 16.21
N HIS A 354 8.64 -0.78 15.23
CA HIS A 354 9.17 -0.39 13.94
C HIS A 354 9.26 1.14 13.88
N PHE A 355 10.43 1.68 14.13
CA PHE A 355 10.63 3.12 14.16
C PHE A 355 11.16 3.67 12.84
N ALA A 356 10.63 4.81 12.42
CA ALA A 356 11.09 5.54 11.24
C ALA A 356 11.98 6.72 11.65
N HIS A 357 13.23 6.67 11.22
CA HIS A 357 14.18 7.76 11.30
C HIS A 357 15.12 7.68 10.09
N TRP A 358 14.85 8.48 9.06
CA TRP A 358 15.60 8.43 7.80
C TRP A 358 16.96 9.12 7.93
N ASN A 359 17.88 8.42 8.58
CA ASN A 359 19.24 8.88 8.89
C ASN A 359 20.32 8.09 8.11
N ASP A 360 19.91 7.23 7.17
CA ASP A 360 20.75 6.32 6.38
C ASP A 360 21.62 5.35 7.23
N GLN A 361 21.26 5.12 8.50
CA GLN A 361 21.97 4.22 9.41
C GLN A 361 21.29 2.84 9.48
N ALA A 362 21.80 1.85 8.78
CA ALA A 362 21.27 0.48 8.77
C ALA A 362 21.58 -0.27 10.09
N ASN A 363 20.99 0.18 11.19
CA ASN A 363 21.08 -0.45 12.52
C ASN A 363 19.70 -0.34 13.22
N THR A 364 19.53 -0.94 14.39
CA THR A 364 18.29 -0.93 15.17
C THR A 364 18.41 -0.13 16.48
N THR A 365 19.35 0.80 16.53
CA THR A 365 19.56 1.72 17.66
C THR A 365 19.25 3.14 17.25
N ASP A 366 18.71 3.92 18.17
CA ASP A 366 18.44 5.34 17.99
C ASP A 366 18.56 6.09 19.33
N ALA A 367 18.93 7.36 19.28
CA ALA A 367 19.06 8.20 20.47
C ALA A 367 17.70 8.43 21.16
N ALA A 368 16.59 8.40 20.42
CA ALA A 368 15.23 8.51 20.97
C ALA A 368 14.75 7.21 21.64
N LEU A 369 15.50 6.10 21.49
CA LEU A 369 15.08 4.78 21.93
C LEU A 369 16.00 4.22 23.02
N PRO A 370 15.56 4.19 24.29
CA PRO A 370 16.33 3.59 25.39
C PRO A 370 16.73 2.16 25.12
N ALA A 371 17.96 1.80 25.48
CA ALA A 371 18.54 0.48 25.16
C ALA A 371 17.76 -0.69 25.77
N HIS A 372 17.07 -0.49 26.89
CA HIS A 372 16.32 -1.55 27.59
C HIS A 372 14.90 -1.78 27.04
N LEU A 373 14.35 -0.85 26.24
CA LEU A 373 13.02 -1.04 25.63
C LEU A 373 13.15 -1.78 24.31
N TRP A 374 12.31 -2.78 24.10
CA TRP A 374 12.33 -3.66 22.90
C TRP A 374 13.71 -4.28 22.63
N ALA A 375 14.46 -4.61 23.70
CA ALA A 375 15.85 -5.03 23.62
C ALA A 375 16.04 -6.49 23.18
N ALA A 376 15.02 -7.33 23.32
CA ALA A 376 15.09 -8.77 23.08
C ALA A 376 14.66 -9.12 21.64
N HIS A 377 15.37 -8.57 20.63
CA HIS A 377 15.05 -8.78 19.22
C HIS A 377 13.61 -8.35 18.88
N GLN A 378 13.31 -7.08 19.14
CA GLN A 378 11.96 -6.52 19.02
C GLN A 378 11.98 -5.16 18.29
N ARG A 379 12.98 -4.94 17.42
CA ARG A 379 13.14 -3.63 16.74
C ARG A 379 13.26 -3.79 15.24
N VAL A 380 12.60 -2.87 14.54
CA VAL A 380 12.80 -2.60 13.12
C VAL A 380 13.09 -1.11 12.95
N HIS A 381 14.06 -0.77 12.14
CA HIS A 381 14.39 0.62 11.79
C HIS A 381 14.16 0.86 10.31
N GLN A 382 13.19 1.69 9.96
CA GLN A 382 13.08 2.26 8.61
C GLN A 382 14.07 3.43 8.53
N TYR A 383 15.24 3.17 7.96
CA TYR A 383 16.36 4.12 8.00
C TYR A 383 16.49 5.01 6.78
N ALA A 384 15.77 4.71 5.70
CA ALA A 384 15.71 5.54 4.50
C ALA A 384 14.39 5.28 3.75
N GLY A 385 13.78 6.33 3.26
CA GLY A 385 12.53 6.23 2.52
C GLY A 385 12.64 6.72 1.09
N ASN A 386 11.70 6.24 0.25
CA ASN A 386 11.50 6.69 -1.13
C ASN A 386 12.77 6.52 -1.99
N ARG A 387 13.39 5.33 -1.92
CA ARG A 387 14.61 4.97 -2.64
C ARG A 387 14.27 4.09 -3.83
N THR A 388 14.59 4.53 -5.03
CA THR A 388 14.49 3.70 -6.23
C THR A 388 15.74 2.84 -6.35
N GLU A 389 15.55 1.51 -6.33
CA GLU A 389 16.64 0.53 -6.45
C GLU A 389 16.36 -0.48 -7.55
N THR A 390 17.45 -1.00 -8.15
CA THR A 390 17.38 -2.02 -9.19
C THR A 390 18.22 -3.21 -8.78
N HIS A 391 17.57 -4.38 -8.71
CA HIS A 391 18.21 -5.66 -8.42
C HIS A 391 17.70 -6.72 -9.40
N GLY A 392 18.59 -7.53 -9.97
CA GLY A 392 18.25 -8.51 -10.98
C GLY A 392 17.54 -7.93 -12.20
N GLY A 393 17.82 -6.66 -12.53
CA GLY A 393 17.16 -5.94 -13.62
C GLY A 393 15.76 -5.40 -13.30
N VAL A 394 15.27 -5.57 -12.08
CA VAL A 394 13.95 -5.11 -11.62
C VAL A 394 14.09 -3.89 -10.73
N THR A 395 13.44 -2.79 -11.12
CA THR A 395 13.45 -1.51 -10.38
C THR A 395 12.19 -1.40 -9.52
N ILE A 396 12.37 -1.11 -8.23
CA ILE A 396 11.27 -0.85 -7.27
C ILE A 396 11.60 0.40 -6.46
N ASN A 397 10.60 1.22 -6.17
CA ASN A 397 10.71 2.30 -5.19
C ASN A 397 10.33 1.75 -3.81
N ILE A 398 11.27 1.85 -2.87
CA ILE A 398 11.19 1.20 -1.57
C ILE A 398 11.49 2.17 -0.42
N ASP A 399 11.03 1.81 0.77
CA ASP A 399 11.57 2.26 2.03
C ASP A 399 12.48 1.16 2.61
N ARG A 400 13.70 1.54 3.04
CA ARG A 400 14.73 0.59 3.52
C ARG A 400 14.58 0.31 5.01
N ASN A 401 14.63 -0.95 5.36
CA ASN A 401 14.50 -1.40 6.75
C ASN A 401 15.71 -2.22 7.20
N GLN A 402 16.10 -2.04 8.47
CA GLN A 402 16.98 -2.93 9.21
C GLN A 402 16.16 -3.60 10.31
N LEU A 403 16.14 -4.93 10.34
CA LEU A 403 15.36 -5.74 11.26
C LEU A 403 16.26 -6.40 12.30
N ASP A 404 15.77 -6.46 13.53
CA ASP A 404 16.22 -7.35 14.61
C ASP A 404 14.96 -7.86 15.34
N VAL A 405 14.29 -8.89 14.75
CA VAL A 405 12.98 -9.38 15.20
C VAL A 405 13.02 -10.88 15.40
N GLY A 406 12.64 -11.32 16.62
CA GLY A 406 12.46 -12.72 17.02
C GLY A 406 13.66 -13.65 16.81
N PRO A 407 13.48 -14.97 16.96
CA PRO A 407 12.22 -15.64 17.31
C PRO A 407 11.76 -15.35 18.73
N PHE A 408 10.45 -15.37 18.94
CA PHE A 408 9.85 -15.15 20.24
C PHE A 408 9.64 -16.46 20.99
N ALA A 409 9.96 -16.50 22.28
CA ALA A 409 9.64 -17.62 23.15
C ALA A 409 8.21 -17.47 23.72
N GLY A 410 7.42 -18.54 23.63
CA GLY A 410 6.07 -18.57 24.22
C GLY A 410 4.98 -17.86 23.42
N ALA A 411 3.76 -17.92 23.97
CA ALA A 411 2.61 -17.17 23.44
C ALA A 411 2.76 -15.66 23.71
N PRO A 412 2.09 -14.80 22.94
CA PRO A 412 2.07 -13.36 23.16
C PRO A 412 1.38 -12.98 24.46
#